data_7d92196e2ae7687b6b696d0443ff8053
#
_entry.id   7d92196e2ae7687b6b696d0443ff8053
#
_cell.length_a   1.000
_cell.length_b   1.000
_cell.length_c   1.000
_cell.angle_alpha   90.00
_cell.angle_beta   90.00
_cell.angle_gamma   90.00
#
_symmetry.space_group_name_H-M   'P 1'
#
loop_
_entity.id
_entity.type
_entity.pdbx_description
1 polymer ?
#
loop_
_entity_poly.entity_id
_entity_poly.type
_entity_poly.pdbx_seq_one_letter_code
_entity_poly.pdbx_strand_id
1 'polypeptide(L)'
;MMKKTTLFSLLVPAALLVGCHERSAVNGLTVEMLDCPLGVAAEHHRLSWRIESALPATVQTGYRILVSTDPGDLETGENLIWDSGDVPSDRSVLVPYEGPELESRRDYYWKVRVATNHGDTLWSEPSRWSMALLDDSDWQARWIGYDSCLNRTDTLG
;
A
#
# COMPACT_ATOMS: atom_id res chain seq x y z
N MET A 1 -67.13 -38.07 26.14
CA MET A 1 -66.66 -38.05 24.74
C MET A 1 -65.77 -36.81 24.60
N MET A 2 -64.42 -36.98 24.86
CA MET A 2 -63.45 -35.88 24.91
C MET A 2 -62.78 -35.75 23.55
N LYS A 3 -62.94 -34.62 22.89
CA LYS A 3 -62.21 -34.30 21.64
C LYS A 3 -60.82 -33.75 21.96
N LYS A 4 -59.79 -34.48 21.54
CA LYS A 4 -58.37 -34.05 21.61
C LYS A 4 -58.14 -33.13 20.44
N THR A 5 -57.85 -31.85 20.74
CA THR A 5 -57.40 -30.86 19.74
C THR A 5 -55.87 -30.94 19.66
N THR A 6 -55.32 -31.40 18.52
CA THR A 6 -53.89 -31.46 18.26
C THR A 6 -53.46 -30.12 17.72
N LEU A 7 -52.64 -29.38 18.46
CA LEU A 7 -52.05 -28.12 18.04
C LEU A 7 -50.80 -28.44 17.22
N PHE A 8 -50.84 -28.15 15.90
CA PHE A 8 -49.71 -28.33 14.98
C PHE A 8 -48.88 -27.05 15.04
N SER A 9 -47.76 -27.11 15.74
CA SER A 9 -46.78 -26.00 15.82
C SER A 9 -45.96 -25.94 14.53
N LEU A 10 -46.20 -24.90 13.73
CA LEU A 10 -45.48 -24.61 12.52
C LEU A 10 -44.14 -23.94 12.88
N LEU A 11 -43.04 -24.72 12.87
CA LEU A 11 -41.70 -24.21 13.07
C LEU A 11 -41.23 -23.58 11.73
N VAL A 12 -41.20 -22.25 11.64
CA VAL A 12 -40.63 -21.53 10.50
C VAL A 12 -39.13 -21.42 10.75
N PRO A 13 -38.27 -21.97 9.89
CA PRO A 13 -36.84 -21.76 10.01
C PRO A 13 -36.52 -20.33 9.60
N ALA A 14 -36.02 -19.52 10.52
CA ALA A 14 -35.42 -18.23 10.24
C ALA A 14 -34.11 -18.45 9.45
N ALA A 15 -34.16 -18.29 8.12
CA ALA A 15 -32.98 -18.25 7.28
C ALA A 15 -32.19 -16.97 7.64
N LEU A 16 -31.08 -17.14 8.34
CA LEU A 16 -30.09 -16.11 8.55
C LEU A 16 -29.43 -15.79 7.17
N LEU A 17 -29.92 -14.76 6.51
CA LEU A 17 -29.22 -14.15 5.39
C LEU A 17 -27.96 -13.49 5.92
N VAL A 18 -26.85 -14.24 5.91
CA VAL A 18 -25.52 -13.66 6.05
C VAL A 18 -25.26 -12.87 4.77
N GLY A 19 -25.66 -11.61 4.76
CA GLY A 19 -25.25 -10.68 3.71
C GLY A 19 -23.74 -10.52 3.80
N CYS A 20 -23.01 -10.89 2.75
CA CYS A 20 -21.65 -10.42 2.54
C CYS A 20 -21.71 -8.89 2.49
N HIS A 21 -21.41 -8.25 3.60
CA HIS A 21 -21.22 -6.81 3.63
C HIS A 21 -19.83 -6.56 3.05
N GLU A 22 -19.76 -6.30 1.75
CA GLU A 22 -18.54 -5.79 1.13
C GLU A 22 -18.20 -4.47 1.81
N ARG A 23 -17.09 -4.47 2.53
CA ARG A 23 -16.61 -3.27 3.21
C ARG A 23 -15.81 -2.45 2.22
N SER A 24 -16.01 -1.13 2.25
CA SER A 24 -15.12 -0.22 1.54
C SER A 24 -13.68 -0.36 2.09
N ALA A 25 -12.71 -0.36 1.21
CA ALA A 25 -11.30 -0.52 1.53
C ALA A 25 -10.41 0.34 0.64
N VAL A 26 -9.25 0.70 1.15
CA VAL A 26 -8.15 1.29 0.37
C VAL A 26 -7.08 0.23 0.18
N ASN A 27 -6.75 -0.09 -1.07
CA ASN A 27 -5.80 -1.13 -1.42
C ASN A 27 -4.97 -0.78 -2.66
N GLY A 28 -4.16 -1.74 -3.14
CA GLY A 28 -3.34 -1.57 -4.33
C GLY A 28 -2.35 -0.41 -4.20
N LEU A 29 -1.73 -0.26 -3.02
CA LEU A 29 -0.70 0.73 -2.76
C LEU A 29 0.53 0.43 -3.59
N THR A 30 0.96 1.41 -4.40
CA THR A 30 2.15 1.29 -5.25
C THR A 30 3.04 2.52 -5.14
N VAL A 31 4.34 2.31 -5.33
CA VAL A 31 5.33 3.37 -5.50
C VAL A 31 5.89 3.25 -6.92
N GLU A 32 5.85 4.33 -7.71
CA GLU A 32 6.19 4.33 -9.14
C GLU A 32 5.45 3.23 -9.93
N MET A 33 4.17 3.01 -9.59
CA MET A 33 3.31 1.98 -10.19
C MET A 33 3.76 0.53 -9.93
N LEU A 34 4.71 0.31 -9.02
CA LEU A 34 5.21 -1.00 -8.63
C LEU A 34 4.76 -1.34 -7.22
N ASP A 35 4.41 -2.61 -7.00
CA ASP A 35 4.07 -3.13 -5.68
C ASP A 35 5.34 -3.46 -4.90
N CYS A 36 5.49 -2.88 -3.71
CA CYS A 36 6.63 -3.05 -2.81
C CYS A 36 8.00 -3.02 -3.52
N PRO A 37 8.32 -1.97 -4.33
CA PRO A 37 9.53 -1.97 -5.14
C PRO A 37 10.80 -1.94 -4.30
N LEU A 38 11.83 -2.62 -4.82
CA LEU A 38 13.19 -2.57 -4.32
C LEU A 38 14.02 -1.65 -5.20
N GLY A 39 14.82 -0.77 -4.58
CA GLY A 39 15.76 0.08 -5.28
C GLY A 39 15.11 1.22 -6.06
N VAL A 40 14.22 1.97 -5.42
CA VAL A 40 13.62 3.18 -6.02
C VAL A 40 14.66 4.29 -6.08
N ALA A 41 14.81 4.94 -7.25
CA ALA A 41 15.76 6.03 -7.47
C ALA A 41 15.30 7.34 -6.82
N ALA A 42 16.25 8.27 -6.60
CA ALA A 42 16.01 9.53 -5.89
C ALA A 42 15.01 10.47 -6.55
N GLU A 43 14.91 10.42 -7.87
CA GLU A 43 14.28 11.49 -8.64
C GLU A 43 12.75 11.52 -8.59
N HIS A 44 12.11 10.38 -8.31
CA HIS A 44 10.66 10.28 -8.34
C HIS A 44 10.15 9.28 -7.30
N HIS A 45 9.36 9.77 -6.37
CA HIS A 45 8.63 8.93 -5.42
C HIS A 45 7.16 9.30 -5.51
N ARG A 46 6.43 8.63 -6.42
CA ARG A 46 4.99 8.89 -6.60
C ARG A 46 4.20 7.70 -6.10
N LEU A 47 3.24 8.02 -5.27
CA LEU A 47 2.41 7.07 -4.55
C LEU A 47 1.07 6.93 -5.26
N SER A 48 0.55 5.71 -5.32
CA SER A 48 -0.78 5.47 -5.88
C SER A 48 -1.53 4.43 -5.04
N TRP A 49 -2.85 4.53 -5.04
CA TRP A 49 -3.74 3.60 -4.35
C TRP A 49 -5.07 3.50 -5.07
N ARG A 50 -5.88 2.52 -4.69
CA ARG A 50 -7.23 2.31 -5.19
C ARG A 50 -8.23 2.27 -4.05
N ILE A 51 -9.43 2.70 -4.32
CA ILE A 51 -10.57 2.61 -3.40
C ILE A 51 -11.51 1.56 -3.95
N GLU A 52 -11.82 0.56 -3.13
CA GLU A 52 -12.91 -0.37 -3.36
C GLU A 52 -14.06 0.02 -2.43
N SER A 53 -15.24 0.18 -2.97
CA SER A 53 -16.42 0.56 -2.18
C SER A 53 -17.64 -0.24 -2.58
N ALA A 54 -18.37 -0.69 -1.58
CA ALA A 54 -19.69 -1.29 -1.75
C ALA A 54 -20.77 -0.25 -2.12
N LEU A 55 -20.51 1.03 -1.88
CA LEU A 55 -21.43 2.11 -2.19
C LEU A 55 -21.22 2.60 -3.64
N PRO A 56 -22.28 2.76 -4.41
CA PRO A 56 -22.18 3.29 -5.77
C PRO A 56 -21.73 4.75 -5.77
N ALA A 57 -21.04 5.16 -6.84
CA ALA A 57 -20.56 6.53 -7.04
C ALA A 57 -19.66 7.06 -5.90
N THR A 58 -18.90 6.18 -5.23
CA THR A 58 -17.91 6.60 -4.25
C THR A 58 -16.76 7.33 -4.93
N VAL A 59 -16.49 8.55 -4.45
CA VAL A 59 -15.41 9.41 -4.93
C VAL A 59 -14.56 9.85 -3.75
N GLN A 60 -13.25 9.87 -3.94
CA GLN A 60 -12.32 10.45 -2.98
C GLN A 60 -12.52 11.96 -2.92
N THR A 61 -12.55 12.51 -1.72
CA THR A 61 -12.62 13.96 -1.46
C THR A 61 -11.34 14.50 -0.82
N GLY A 62 -10.53 13.60 -0.25
CA GLY A 62 -9.28 13.96 0.37
C GLY A 62 -8.46 12.75 0.75
N TYR A 63 -7.19 12.97 1.08
CA TYR A 63 -6.28 11.95 1.58
C TYR A 63 -5.33 12.50 2.64
N ARG A 64 -4.70 11.60 3.39
CA ARG A 64 -3.54 11.85 4.25
C ARG A 64 -2.58 10.69 4.14
N ILE A 65 -1.32 10.97 3.88
CA ILE A 65 -0.26 9.98 3.73
C ILE A 65 0.65 10.06 4.95
N LEU A 66 0.99 8.90 5.50
CA LEU A 66 1.99 8.76 6.55
C LEU A 66 3.14 7.92 6.03
N VAL A 67 4.37 8.33 6.32
CA VAL A 67 5.60 7.62 5.96
C VAL A 67 6.51 7.53 7.18
N SER A 68 7.07 6.34 7.43
CA SER A 68 8.05 6.10 8.49
C SER A 68 9.09 5.06 8.05
N THR A 69 10.14 4.89 8.83
CA THR A 69 11.12 3.80 8.70
C THR A 69 10.76 2.57 9.55
N ASP A 70 9.76 2.69 10.41
CA ASP A 70 9.20 1.59 11.22
C ASP A 70 7.69 1.48 10.98
N PRO A 71 7.17 0.31 10.62
CA PRO A 71 5.73 0.14 10.44
C PRO A 71 4.91 0.38 11.72
N GLY A 72 5.49 0.18 12.91
CA GLY A 72 4.84 0.46 14.19
C GLY A 72 4.55 1.95 14.39
N ASP A 73 5.41 2.83 13.91
CA ASP A 73 5.21 4.27 13.98
C ASP A 73 4.01 4.76 13.17
N LEU A 74 3.67 4.05 12.10
CA LEU A 74 2.47 4.36 11.32
C LEU A 74 1.18 4.16 12.14
N GLU A 75 1.17 3.21 13.08
CA GLU A 75 0.01 2.94 13.93
C GLU A 75 -0.11 3.96 15.08
N THR A 76 1.02 4.34 15.65
CA THR A 76 1.05 5.33 16.74
C THR A 76 0.98 6.78 16.24
N GLY A 77 1.43 7.03 15.01
CA GLY A 77 1.60 8.38 14.45
C GLY A 77 2.81 9.11 15.02
N GLU A 78 3.72 8.39 15.69
CA GLU A 78 4.96 8.95 16.27
C GLU A 78 6.14 8.69 15.31
N ASN A 79 7.22 9.45 15.44
CA ASN A 79 8.47 9.33 14.67
C ASN A 79 8.27 9.21 13.14
N LEU A 80 7.25 9.85 12.61
CA LEU A 80 6.99 9.87 11.19
C LEU A 80 8.08 10.64 10.46
N ILE A 81 8.54 10.09 9.33
CA ILE A 81 9.39 10.81 8.37
C ILE A 81 8.58 11.87 7.65
N TRP A 82 7.33 11.54 7.30
CA TRP A 82 6.44 12.46 6.64
C TRP A 82 4.98 12.21 7.00
N ASP A 83 4.26 13.29 7.16
CA ASP A 83 2.82 13.34 7.29
C ASP A 83 2.31 14.46 6.38
N SER A 84 1.58 14.11 5.34
CA SER A 84 1.05 15.10 4.39
C SER A 84 0.00 16.04 5.00
N GLY A 85 -0.50 15.72 6.19
CA GLY A 85 -1.72 16.31 6.69
C GLY A 85 -2.94 15.93 5.84
N ASP A 86 -4.06 16.59 6.07
CA ASP A 86 -5.28 16.39 5.30
C ASP A 86 -5.23 17.21 4.00
N VAL A 87 -5.13 16.54 2.87
CA VAL A 87 -5.06 17.13 1.54
C VAL A 87 -6.43 16.98 0.86
N PRO A 88 -7.17 18.05 0.56
CA PRO A 88 -8.42 17.98 -0.18
C PRO A 88 -8.14 17.73 -1.67
N SER A 89 -8.27 16.49 -2.12
CA SER A 89 -7.98 16.09 -3.51
C SER A 89 -8.65 14.76 -3.85
N ASP A 90 -9.11 14.64 -5.09
CA ASP A 90 -9.61 13.41 -5.69
C ASP A 90 -8.51 12.56 -6.33
N ARG A 91 -7.26 13.07 -6.37
CA ARG A 91 -6.12 12.39 -6.95
C ARG A 91 -5.66 11.22 -6.09
N SER A 92 -5.56 10.03 -6.69
CA SER A 92 -5.09 8.79 -6.06
C SER A 92 -4.03 8.06 -6.89
N VAL A 93 -3.58 8.68 -7.99
CA VAL A 93 -2.60 8.11 -8.91
C VAL A 93 -1.43 9.07 -9.09
N LEU A 94 -0.22 8.56 -8.94
CA LEU A 94 1.04 9.30 -9.09
C LEU A 94 1.08 10.59 -8.25
N VAL A 95 0.62 10.48 -7.00
CA VAL A 95 0.71 11.55 -5.99
C VAL A 95 2.17 11.69 -5.59
N PRO A 96 2.80 12.88 -5.74
CA PRO A 96 4.20 13.04 -5.39
C PRO A 96 4.41 12.90 -3.88
N TYR A 97 5.53 12.29 -3.50
CA TYR A 97 6.05 12.39 -2.16
C TYR A 97 6.66 13.78 -1.98
N GLU A 98 6.20 14.50 -0.97
CA GLU A 98 6.65 15.88 -0.67
C GLU A 98 7.32 15.97 0.72
N GLY A 99 7.75 14.82 1.24
CA GLY A 99 8.46 14.73 2.52
C GLY A 99 9.95 15.08 2.39
N PRO A 100 10.71 14.94 3.48
CA PRO A 100 12.15 15.10 3.48
C PRO A 100 12.86 14.17 2.50
N GLU A 101 14.11 14.52 2.16
CA GLU A 101 14.98 13.70 1.34
C GLU A 101 15.18 12.30 1.95
N LEU A 102 15.13 11.27 1.11
CA LEU A 102 15.21 9.87 1.51
C LEU A 102 16.66 9.36 1.43
N GLU A 103 17.00 8.45 2.33
CA GLU A 103 18.36 7.92 2.46
C GLU A 103 18.58 6.68 1.58
N SER A 104 19.80 6.53 1.04
CA SER A 104 20.25 5.35 0.29
C SER A 104 20.02 4.05 1.07
N ARG A 105 19.60 3.00 0.36
CA ARG A 105 19.45 1.61 0.86
C ARG A 105 18.52 1.47 2.06
N ARG A 106 17.64 2.43 2.31
CA ARG A 106 16.74 2.43 3.45
C ARG A 106 15.36 1.95 3.05
N ASP A 107 14.72 1.18 3.92
CA ASP A 107 13.33 0.78 3.78
C ASP A 107 12.43 1.86 4.38
N TYR A 108 11.33 2.13 3.69
CA TYR A 108 10.27 3.02 4.12
C TYR A 108 8.93 2.31 4.05
N TYR A 109 8.10 2.59 5.04
CA TYR A 109 6.74 2.10 5.16
C TYR A 109 5.78 3.26 5.05
N TRP A 110 4.63 3.02 4.46
CA TRP A 110 3.64 4.04 4.29
C TRP A 110 2.22 3.50 4.30
N LYS A 111 1.28 4.34 4.69
CA LYS A 111 -0.14 4.11 4.55
C LYS A 111 -0.86 5.38 4.18
N VAL A 112 -2.06 5.24 3.66
CA VAL A 112 -2.90 6.37 3.26
C VAL A 112 -4.27 6.27 3.91
N ARG A 113 -4.76 7.40 4.38
CA ARG A 113 -6.15 7.59 4.76
C ARG A 113 -6.88 8.30 3.64
N VAL A 114 -8.03 7.80 3.27
CA VAL A 114 -8.89 8.40 2.24
C VAL A 114 -10.19 8.86 2.88
N ALA A 115 -10.61 10.07 2.58
CA ALA A 115 -11.95 10.57 2.84
C ALA A 115 -12.80 10.44 1.59
N THR A 116 -14.07 10.06 1.74
CA THR A 116 -15.01 9.90 0.62
C THR A 116 -16.15 10.90 0.65
N ASN A 117 -16.85 11.02 -0.47
CA ASN A 117 -18.07 11.84 -0.58
C ASN A 117 -19.24 11.33 0.28
N HIS A 118 -19.16 10.13 0.84
CA HIS A 118 -20.12 9.59 1.78
C HIS A 118 -19.84 9.96 3.24
N GLY A 119 -18.74 10.69 3.49
CA GLY A 119 -18.31 11.08 4.83
C GLY A 119 -17.47 10.02 5.56
N ASP A 120 -17.18 8.90 4.91
CA ASP A 120 -16.33 7.86 5.47
C ASP A 120 -14.86 8.23 5.37
N THR A 121 -14.08 7.71 6.32
CA THR A 121 -12.61 7.74 6.27
C THR A 121 -12.08 6.31 6.38
N LEU A 122 -11.19 5.94 5.45
CA LEU A 122 -10.67 4.58 5.31
C LEU A 122 -9.14 4.64 5.34
N TRP A 123 -8.51 3.86 6.23
CA TRP A 123 -7.08 3.63 6.20
C TRP A 123 -6.77 2.40 5.36
N SER A 124 -5.67 2.47 4.61
CA SER A 124 -5.07 1.30 3.99
C SER A 124 -4.28 0.47 5.00
N GLU A 125 -4.00 -0.79 4.66
CA GLU A 125 -2.90 -1.51 5.26
C GLU A 125 -1.58 -0.84 4.86
N PRO A 126 -0.51 -0.96 5.67
CA PRO A 126 0.80 -0.46 5.32
C PRO A 126 1.41 -1.16 4.10
N SER A 127 2.09 -0.39 3.24
CA SER A 127 2.95 -0.88 2.17
C SER A 127 4.38 -0.40 2.40
N ARG A 128 5.33 -0.91 1.61
CA ARG A 128 6.74 -0.55 1.75
C ARG A 128 7.43 -0.33 0.41
N TRP A 129 8.54 0.37 0.44
CA TRP A 129 9.52 0.39 -0.64
C TRP A 129 10.93 0.49 -0.06
N SER A 130 11.96 0.16 -0.84
CA SER A 130 13.35 0.45 -0.47
C SER A 130 14.02 1.35 -1.49
N MET A 131 14.90 2.21 -0.99
CA MET A 131 15.68 3.11 -1.83
C MET A 131 16.84 2.38 -2.48
N ALA A 132 17.20 2.82 -3.69
CA ALA A 132 18.43 2.42 -4.36
C ALA A 132 19.68 3.00 -3.66
N LEU A 133 20.83 2.71 -4.24
CA LEU A 133 22.05 3.48 -4.00
C LEU A 133 21.88 4.83 -4.69
N LEU A 134 21.91 5.91 -3.95
CA LEU A 134 21.63 7.26 -4.47
C LEU A 134 22.90 7.98 -4.90
N ASP A 135 24.03 7.62 -4.28
CA ASP A 135 25.36 8.18 -4.57
C ASP A 135 26.32 7.13 -5.08
N ASP A 136 27.24 7.52 -5.98
CA ASP A 136 28.31 6.66 -6.47
C ASP A 136 29.21 6.15 -5.33
N SER A 137 29.36 6.94 -4.27
CA SER A 137 30.13 6.57 -3.06
C SER A 137 29.51 5.42 -2.26
N ASP A 138 28.22 5.17 -2.42
CA ASP A 138 27.50 4.06 -1.80
C ASP A 138 27.87 2.71 -2.42
N TRP A 139 28.44 2.72 -3.63
CA TRP A 139 28.87 1.53 -4.34
C TRP A 139 30.27 1.09 -3.89
N GLN A 140 30.35 0.12 -2.99
CA GLN A 140 31.60 -0.43 -2.49
C GLN A 140 31.99 -1.76 -3.12
N ALA A 141 31.14 -2.33 -3.95
CA ALA A 141 31.39 -3.59 -4.62
C ALA A 141 32.40 -3.44 -5.76
N ARG A 142 33.25 -4.46 -5.95
CA ARG A 142 34.10 -4.59 -7.12
C ARG A 142 33.57 -5.68 -8.04
N TRP A 143 33.71 -5.48 -9.33
CA TRP A 143 33.42 -6.54 -10.29
C TRP A 143 34.36 -7.70 -10.04
N ILE A 144 33.80 -8.88 -9.85
CA ILE A 144 34.55 -10.13 -9.80
C ILE A 144 34.39 -10.84 -11.14
N GLY A 145 35.49 -11.11 -11.81
CA GLY A 145 35.52 -11.86 -13.06
C GLY A 145 36.29 -13.14 -12.86
N TYR A 146 36.07 -14.11 -13.73
CA TYR A 146 36.86 -15.32 -13.78
C TYR A 146 38.03 -15.07 -14.74
N ASP A 147 39.22 -14.83 -14.20
CA ASP A 147 40.45 -14.42 -14.93
C ASP A 147 40.85 -15.39 -16.05
N SER A 148 40.44 -16.66 -16.00
CA SER A 148 40.79 -17.63 -17.03
C SER A 148 40.18 -17.38 -18.40
N CYS A 149 39.17 -16.50 -18.47
CA CYS A 149 38.53 -16.11 -19.73
C CYS A 149 39.25 -14.95 -20.43
N LEU A 150 40.08 -14.20 -19.71
CA LEU A 150 40.76 -13.01 -20.25
C LEU A 150 42.11 -13.28 -20.87
N ASN A 151 42.71 -14.49 -20.64
CA ASN A 151 43.99 -14.87 -21.16
C ASN A 151 43.97 -15.79 -22.40
N ARG A 152 42.82 -15.83 -23.08
CA ARG A 152 42.79 -16.49 -24.38
C ARG A 152 43.29 -15.49 -25.44
N THR A 153 44.60 -15.39 -25.59
CA THR A 153 45.20 -14.92 -26.82
C THR A 153 44.90 -15.98 -27.87
N ASP A 154 43.81 -15.84 -28.57
CA ASP A 154 43.59 -16.53 -29.82
C ASP A 154 44.59 -15.96 -30.83
N THR A 155 45.78 -16.48 -30.84
CA THR A 155 46.69 -16.42 -32.00
C THR A 155 46.04 -17.21 -33.11
N LEU A 156 45.21 -16.53 -33.90
CA LEU A 156 44.89 -17.01 -35.24
C LEU A 156 46.13 -16.89 -36.08
N GLY A 157 46.78 -18.04 -36.29
CA GLY A 157 47.85 -18.20 -37.30
C GLY A 157 47.29 -18.26 -38.71
#